data_d6d36db109404ae4546367058afbdb5a
#
_entry.id   d6d36db109404ae4546367058afbdb5a
#
_cell.length_a   1.000
_cell.length_b   1.000
_cell.length_c   1.000
_cell.angle_alpha   90.00
_cell.angle_beta   90.00
_cell.angle_gamma   90.00
#
_symmetry.space_group_name_H-M   'P 1'
#
loop_
_entity.id
_entity.type
_entity.pdbx_description
1 polymer ?
#
loop_
_entity_poly.entity_id
_entity_poly.type
_entity_poly.pdbx_seq_one_letter_code
_entity_poly.pdbx_strand_id
1 'polypeptide(L)'
;MVNSRDISLLRDDVEANVHIWLRLCEAEGLPVLITQTVRDDEYQAYLYAQGRTRPGQIVTNSKRTTFHGAGLAVDFCKNVKGQEYSDRIFFDRVIAIAKQVGFSSGADWKSFPEKCHLQWDYHGNYAGAMITAGRVPPLMPKYERSKIDMITKEDIASMDEETTLALMSKIQNVLGKQRNGGLAKEFEEAIKMGITDGSKPEALCTRKQAAVMIKRAVKGE
;
A
#
# COMPACT_ATOMS: atom_id res chain seq x y z
N MET A 1 -29.15 -11.20 9.48
CA MET A 1 -28.00 -11.31 8.52
C MET A 1 -27.41 -9.93 8.32
N VAL A 2 -26.22 -9.67 8.82
CA VAL A 2 -25.48 -8.41 8.69
C VAL A 2 -24.41 -8.56 7.61
N ASN A 3 -24.42 -7.66 6.64
CA ASN A 3 -23.41 -7.48 5.61
C ASN A 3 -23.30 -5.98 5.32
N SER A 4 -22.30 -5.33 5.89
CA SER A 4 -22.19 -3.86 5.85
C SER A 4 -20.95 -3.41 5.07
N ARG A 5 -21.03 -2.17 4.56
CA ARG A 5 -19.92 -1.40 4.00
C ARG A 5 -19.62 -0.16 4.84
N ASP A 6 -20.34 0.00 5.92
CA ASP A 6 -20.23 1.15 6.80
C ASP A 6 -18.96 1.05 7.63
N ILE A 7 -18.06 2.01 7.44
CA ILE A 7 -16.75 2.06 8.11
C ILE A 7 -16.94 2.34 9.61
N SER A 8 -18.00 3.07 10.00
CA SER A 8 -18.27 3.38 11.41
C SER A 8 -18.66 2.18 12.26
N LEU A 9 -18.89 1.01 11.66
CA LEU A 9 -19.11 -0.25 12.39
C LEU A 9 -17.82 -1.00 12.72
N LEU A 10 -16.68 -0.53 12.23
CA LEU A 10 -15.39 -1.07 12.62
C LEU A 10 -15.06 -0.68 14.07
N ARG A 11 -14.10 -1.37 14.67
CA ARG A 11 -13.54 -0.93 15.95
C ARG A 11 -12.87 0.45 15.75
N ASP A 12 -13.07 1.37 16.68
CA ASP A 12 -12.71 2.81 16.55
C ASP A 12 -11.27 3.04 16.06
N ASP A 13 -10.31 2.26 16.56
CA ASP A 13 -8.91 2.35 16.19
C ASP A 13 -8.64 1.85 14.76
N VAL A 14 -9.38 0.84 14.32
CA VAL A 14 -9.34 0.31 12.94
C VAL A 14 -10.04 1.27 11.99
N GLU A 15 -11.21 1.81 12.36
CA GLU A 15 -11.92 2.84 11.62
C GLU A 15 -11.02 4.04 11.31
N ALA A 16 -10.37 4.58 12.36
CA ALA A 16 -9.47 5.73 12.23
C ALA A 16 -8.34 5.47 11.20
N ASN A 17 -7.74 4.27 11.24
CA ASN A 17 -6.67 3.89 10.31
C ASN A 17 -7.19 3.57 8.90
N VAL A 18 -8.41 3.05 8.75
CA VAL A 18 -9.07 2.89 7.44
C VAL A 18 -9.28 4.24 6.76
N HIS A 19 -9.75 5.25 7.50
CA HIS A 19 -9.88 6.61 6.98
C HIS A 19 -8.55 7.21 6.55
N ILE A 20 -7.47 6.96 7.30
CA ILE A 20 -6.12 7.41 6.92
C ILE A 20 -5.68 6.72 5.64
N TRP A 21 -5.81 5.39 5.55
CA TRP A 21 -5.47 4.61 4.36
C TRP A 21 -6.22 5.09 3.11
N LEU A 22 -7.53 5.34 3.21
CA LEU A 22 -8.34 5.84 2.09
C LEU A 22 -7.85 7.21 1.61
N ARG A 23 -7.54 8.14 2.53
CA ARG A 23 -6.97 9.45 2.17
C ARG A 23 -5.61 9.34 1.48
N LEU A 24 -4.76 8.41 1.92
CA LEU A 24 -3.46 8.18 1.29
C LEU A 24 -3.64 7.61 -0.13
N CYS A 25 -4.58 6.69 -0.33
CA CYS A 25 -4.92 6.17 -1.65
C CYS A 25 -5.48 7.28 -2.57
N GLU A 26 -6.39 8.11 -2.06
CA GLU A 26 -6.96 9.25 -2.80
C GLU A 26 -5.88 10.24 -3.24
N ALA A 27 -4.94 10.58 -2.36
CA ALA A 27 -3.81 11.46 -2.67
C ALA A 27 -2.91 10.91 -3.80
N GLU A 28 -2.89 9.60 -4.01
CA GLU A 28 -2.19 8.95 -5.13
C GLU A 28 -3.09 8.70 -6.36
N GLY A 29 -4.34 9.18 -6.34
CA GLY A 29 -5.29 8.98 -7.43
C GLY A 29 -5.78 7.52 -7.56
N LEU A 30 -5.75 6.75 -6.46
CA LEU A 30 -6.18 5.36 -6.43
C LEU A 30 -7.66 5.30 -5.96
N PRO A 31 -8.62 5.04 -6.86
CA PRO A 31 -10.03 5.03 -6.53
C PRO A 31 -10.41 3.73 -5.81
N VAL A 32 -10.41 3.75 -4.48
CA VAL A 32 -10.79 2.62 -3.63
C VAL A 32 -12.28 2.67 -3.32
N LEU A 33 -12.96 1.53 -3.41
CA LEU A 33 -14.34 1.33 -2.96
C LEU A 33 -14.36 0.23 -1.89
N ILE A 34 -14.85 0.56 -0.69
CA ILE A 34 -15.11 -0.45 0.34
C ILE A 34 -16.29 -1.34 -0.08
N THR A 35 -16.06 -2.63 -0.12
CA THR A 35 -17.07 -3.62 -0.50
C THR A 35 -17.66 -4.34 0.70
N GLN A 36 -16.90 -4.48 1.80
CA GLN A 36 -17.38 -5.05 3.05
C GLN A 36 -16.59 -4.54 4.24
N THR A 37 -17.28 -4.33 5.36
CA THR A 37 -16.69 -4.06 6.69
C THR A 37 -17.11 -5.17 7.66
N VAL A 38 -18.26 -5.06 8.29
CA VAL A 38 -18.76 -6.01 9.28
C VAL A 38 -19.75 -7.00 8.67
N ARG A 39 -19.61 -8.27 9.05
CA ARG A 39 -20.58 -9.34 8.75
C ARG A 39 -20.77 -10.25 9.95
N ASP A 40 -22.01 -10.75 10.14
CA ASP A 40 -22.33 -11.72 11.18
C ASP A 40 -22.09 -13.18 10.75
N ASP A 41 -22.21 -14.11 11.68
CA ASP A 41 -22.07 -15.54 11.44
C ASP A 41 -23.15 -16.07 10.46
N GLU A 42 -24.34 -15.47 10.42
CA GLU A 42 -25.41 -15.88 9.50
C GLU A 42 -25.02 -15.57 8.05
N TYR A 43 -24.51 -14.36 7.78
CA TYR A 43 -24.00 -14.01 6.46
C TYR A 43 -22.73 -14.80 6.10
N GLN A 44 -21.85 -15.05 7.05
CA GLN A 44 -20.67 -15.89 6.84
C GLN A 44 -21.05 -17.31 6.45
N ALA A 45 -22.05 -17.91 7.09
CA ALA A 45 -22.58 -19.24 6.72
C ALA A 45 -23.18 -19.25 5.31
N TYR A 46 -23.86 -18.16 4.92
CA TYR A 46 -24.37 -17.95 3.57
C TYR A 46 -23.25 -17.93 2.53
N LEU A 47 -22.14 -17.22 2.80
CA LEU A 47 -20.96 -17.19 1.92
C LEU A 47 -20.27 -18.55 1.88
N TYR A 48 -20.14 -19.24 3.01
CA TYR A 48 -19.51 -20.56 3.09
C TYR A 48 -20.26 -21.63 2.28
N ALA A 49 -21.59 -21.52 2.20
CA ALA A 49 -22.43 -22.43 1.42
C ALA A 49 -22.20 -22.27 -0.10
N GLN A 50 -21.74 -21.10 -0.56
CA GLN A 50 -21.48 -20.84 -1.97
C GLN A 50 -20.36 -21.74 -2.52
N GLY A 51 -20.59 -22.36 -3.66
CA GLY A 51 -19.67 -23.34 -4.26
C GLY A 51 -19.61 -24.69 -3.56
N ARG A 52 -20.48 -24.91 -2.52
CA ARG A 52 -20.61 -26.18 -1.78
C ARG A 52 -22.05 -26.71 -1.83
N THR A 53 -22.95 -26.09 -1.08
CA THR A 53 -24.38 -26.43 -1.05
C THR A 53 -25.24 -25.43 -1.83
N ARG A 54 -24.66 -24.35 -2.33
CA ARG A 54 -25.24 -23.32 -3.18
C ARG A 54 -24.40 -23.13 -4.43
N PRO A 55 -25.00 -22.76 -5.59
CA PRO A 55 -24.27 -22.45 -6.81
C PRO A 55 -23.26 -21.31 -6.61
N GLY A 56 -22.21 -21.28 -7.45
CA GLY A 56 -21.17 -20.24 -7.48
C GLY A 56 -19.79 -20.80 -7.15
N GLN A 57 -18.80 -19.91 -7.10
CA GLN A 57 -17.44 -20.26 -6.72
C GLN A 57 -17.27 -20.15 -5.20
N ILE A 58 -16.32 -20.93 -4.65
CA ILE A 58 -15.93 -20.82 -3.24
C ILE A 58 -15.30 -19.46 -3.00
N VAL A 59 -15.89 -18.67 -2.10
CA VAL A 59 -15.45 -17.31 -1.76
C VAL A 59 -14.87 -17.21 -0.35
N THR A 60 -15.01 -18.26 0.47
CA THR A 60 -14.43 -18.31 1.82
C THR A 60 -14.22 -19.75 2.27
N ASN A 61 -13.18 -19.99 3.06
CA ASN A 61 -12.93 -21.28 3.73
C ASN A 61 -13.35 -21.27 5.21
N SER A 62 -13.77 -20.14 5.76
CA SER A 62 -14.23 -20.03 7.14
C SER A 62 -15.74 -20.24 7.24
N LYS A 63 -16.19 -21.11 8.17
CA LYS A 63 -17.61 -21.31 8.50
C LYS A 63 -18.18 -20.21 9.40
N ARG A 64 -17.34 -19.56 10.18
CA ARG A 64 -17.69 -18.50 11.13
C ARG A 64 -16.99 -17.22 10.75
N THR A 65 -17.61 -16.12 11.06
CA THR A 65 -16.94 -14.82 10.93
C THR A 65 -15.77 -14.72 11.90
N THR A 66 -14.72 -14.01 11.48
CA THR A 66 -13.52 -13.78 12.26
C THR A 66 -13.24 -12.28 12.37
N PHE A 67 -12.26 -11.79 11.67
CA PHE A 67 -11.88 -10.36 11.71
C PHE A 67 -13.02 -9.42 11.29
N HIS A 68 -13.82 -9.77 10.29
CA HIS A 68 -15.01 -8.98 9.92
C HIS A 68 -16.08 -8.94 11.01
N GLY A 69 -16.29 -10.05 11.73
CA GLY A 69 -17.25 -10.06 12.85
C GLY A 69 -16.78 -9.27 14.06
N ALA A 70 -15.48 -9.09 14.20
CA ALA A 70 -14.87 -8.30 15.27
C ALA A 70 -14.63 -6.82 14.90
N GLY A 71 -15.04 -6.39 13.70
CA GLY A 71 -14.78 -5.03 13.20
C GLY A 71 -13.29 -4.75 12.93
N LEU A 72 -12.51 -5.78 12.59
CA LEU A 72 -11.06 -5.71 12.43
C LEU A 72 -10.60 -5.85 10.98
N ALA A 73 -11.51 -5.96 10.01
CA ALA A 73 -11.20 -6.19 8.61
C ALA A 73 -12.08 -5.38 7.66
N VAL A 74 -11.54 -5.08 6.50
CA VAL A 74 -12.26 -4.49 5.36
C VAL A 74 -11.93 -5.23 4.08
N ASP A 75 -12.93 -5.36 3.21
CA ASP A 75 -12.74 -5.74 1.83
C ASP A 75 -12.95 -4.54 0.92
N PHE A 76 -12.22 -4.49 -0.20
CA PHE A 76 -12.24 -3.36 -1.12
C PHE A 76 -12.09 -3.82 -2.57
N CYS A 77 -12.43 -2.93 -3.50
CA CYS A 77 -12.13 -3.09 -4.91
C CYS A 77 -11.74 -1.75 -5.55
N LYS A 78 -11.33 -1.78 -6.81
CA LYS A 78 -11.14 -0.57 -7.60
C LYS A 78 -12.50 0.01 -7.97
N ASN A 79 -12.73 1.30 -7.68
CA ASN A 79 -13.98 2.01 -8.01
C ASN A 79 -13.98 2.46 -9.48
N VAL A 80 -13.84 1.49 -10.41
CA VAL A 80 -13.90 1.69 -11.85
C VAL A 80 -14.68 0.52 -12.46
N LYS A 81 -15.81 0.83 -13.10
CA LYS A 81 -16.70 -0.18 -13.70
C LYS A 81 -15.95 -1.08 -14.68
N GLY A 82 -16.04 -2.40 -14.47
CA GLY A 82 -15.39 -3.43 -15.30
C GLY A 82 -13.91 -3.66 -14.94
N GLN A 83 -13.36 -2.94 -13.98
CA GLN A 83 -11.98 -3.11 -13.50
C GLN A 83 -11.90 -3.40 -12.01
N GLU A 84 -13.01 -3.74 -11.38
CA GLU A 84 -13.14 -3.84 -9.92
C GLU A 84 -12.08 -4.75 -9.30
N TYR A 85 -11.71 -5.86 -9.99
CA TYR A 85 -10.76 -6.86 -9.46
C TYR A 85 -9.63 -7.23 -10.43
N SER A 86 -9.57 -6.63 -11.63
CA SER A 86 -8.63 -7.03 -12.69
C SER A 86 -7.32 -6.25 -12.72
N ASP A 87 -7.24 -5.09 -12.04
CA ASP A 87 -6.07 -4.21 -12.07
C ASP A 87 -5.05 -4.58 -10.99
N ARG A 88 -4.06 -5.41 -11.37
CA ARG A 88 -3.00 -5.85 -10.46
C ARG A 88 -2.18 -4.68 -9.90
N ILE A 89 -1.85 -3.68 -10.72
CA ILE A 89 -1.00 -2.55 -10.30
C ILE A 89 -1.73 -1.73 -9.23
N PHE A 90 -3.03 -1.51 -9.41
CA PHE A 90 -3.88 -0.85 -8.40
C PHE A 90 -3.82 -1.61 -7.07
N PHE A 91 -4.07 -2.94 -7.07
CA PHE A 91 -4.07 -3.73 -5.84
C PHE A 91 -2.70 -3.73 -5.17
N ASP A 92 -1.62 -3.94 -5.92
CA ASP A 92 -0.26 -3.97 -5.38
C ASP A 92 0.08 -2.63 -4.69
N ARG A 93 -0.34 -1.48 -5.26
CA ARG A 93 -0.09 -0.16 -4.65
C ARG A 93 -0.96 0.12 -3.44
N VAL A 94 -2.27 -0.14 -3.54
CA VAL A 94 -3.23 0.05 -2.43
C VAL A 94 -2.87 -0.80 -1.21
N ILE A 95 -2.45 -2.05 -1.43
CA ILE A 95 -1.97 -2.96 -0.38
C ILE A 95 -0.67 -2.44 0.25
N ALA A 96 0.26 -1.91 -0.56
CA ALA A 96 1.52 -1.34 -0.04
C ALA A 96 1.23 -0.16 0.92
N ILE A 97 0.29 0.72 0.57
CA ILE A 97 -0.16 1.82 1.44
C ILE A 97 -0.83 1.28 2.70
N ALA A 98 -1.70 0.25 2.58
CA ALA A 98 -2.36 -0.36 3.74
C ALA A 98 -1.35 -0.95 4.73
N LYS A 99 -0.30 -1.61 4.24
CA LYS A 99 0.80 -2.15 5.07
C LYS A 99 1.59 -1.05 5.78
N GLN A 100 1.80 0.12 5.15
CA GLN A 100 2.41 1.28 5.81
C GLN A 100 1.56 1.78 6.97
N VAL A 101 0.24 1.75 6.82
CA VAL A 101 -0.71 2.12 7.89
C VAL A 101 -0.74 1.07 9.01
N GLY A 102 -0.30 -0.17 8.74
CA GLY A 102 -0.20 -1.24 9.75
C GLY A 102 -1.13 -2.43 9.49
N PHE A 103 -1.89 -2.44 8.40
CA PHE A 103 -2.75 -3.58 8.04
C PHE A 103 -1.93 -4.75 7.48
N SER A 104 -2.38 -5.96 7.78
CA SER A 104 -2.02 -7.18 7.05
C SER A 104 -2.95 -7.35 5.86
N SER A 105 -2.46 -7.99 4.78
CA SER A 105 -3.24 -8.25 3.57
C SER A 105 -3.45 -9.74 3.35
N GLY A 106 -4.65 -10.12 2.91
CA GLY A 106 -4.95 -11.45 2.43
C GLY A 106 -4.16 -11.88 1.19
N ALA A 107 -3.57 -10.92 0.47
CA ALA A 107 -2.65 -11.21 -0.64
C ALA A 107 -1.43 -12.03 -0.22
N ASP A 108 -1.02 -11.96 1.06
CA ASP A 108 0.13 -12.67 1.60
C ASP A 108 -0.20 -14.11 2.08
N TRP A 109 -1.47 -14.52 2.04
CA TRP A 109 -1.87 -15.85 2.48
C TRP A 109 -1.40 -16.93 1.50
N LYS A 110 -0.79 -17.99 2.04
CA LYS A 110 -0.20 -19.05 1.21
C LYS A 110 -1.23 -19.97 0.55
N SER A 111 -2.33 -20.27 1.25
CA SER A 111 -3.30 -21.29 0.81
C SER A 111 -4.53 -20.72 0.09
N PHE A 112 -4.89 -19.49 0.33
CA PHE A 112 -6.04 -18.82 -0.27
C PHE A 112 -5.78 -17.31 -0.34
N PRO A 113 -4.91 -16.86 -1.26
CA PRO A 113 -4.57 -15.44 -1.36
C PRO A 113 -5.79 -14.60 -1.79
N GLU A 114 -6.06 -13.54 -1.04
CA GLU A 114 -7.19 -12.63 -1.24
C GLU A 114 -6.71 -11.17 -1.26
N LYS A 115 -6.51 -10.63 -2.46
CA LYS A 115 -5.95 -9.28 -2.64
C LYS A 115 -6.87 -8.17 -2.17
N CYS A 116 -8.16 -8.40 -2.14
CA CYS A 116 -9.16 -7.42 -1.73
C CYS A 116 -9.35 -7.33 -0.21
N HIS A 117 -8.66 -8.15 0.59
CA HIS A 117 -8.82 -8.24 2.04
C HIS A 117 -7.69 -7.59 2.80
N LEU A 118 -8.05 -6.71 3.76
CA LEU A 118 -7.14 -6.12 4.75
C LEU A 118 -7.68 -6.37 6.17
N GLN A 119 -6.77 -6.63 7.12
CA GLN A 119 -7.14 -6.87 8.51
C GLN A 119 -6.11 -6.32 9.50
N TRP A 120 -6.56 -5.99 10.71
CA TRP A 120 -5.69 -5.78 11.85
C TRP A 120 -5.56 -7.07 12.66
N ASP A 121 -4.42 -7.72 12.54
CA ASP A 121 -4.09 -8.97 13.21
C ASP A 121 -2.83 -8.86 14.09
N TYR A 122 -2.45 -7.63 14.43
CA TYR A 122 -1.24 -7.33 15.19
C TYR A 122 0.00 -7.96 14.54
N HIS A 123 0.21 -7.63 13.26
CA HIS A 123 1.34 -8.10 12.45
C HIS A 123 1.43 -9.64 12.35
N GLY A 124 0.29 -10.29 12.17
CA GLY A 124 0.20 -11.75 12.03
C GLY A 124 0.19 -12.53 13.34
N ASN A 125 0.19 -11.86 14.51
CA ASN A 125 0.19 -12.54 15.82
C ASN A 125 -1.19 -13.04 16.24
N TYR A 126 -2.26 -12.66 15.54
CA TYR A 126 -3.63 -13.12 15.80
C TYR A 126 -4.18 -13.86 14.60
N ALA A 127 -4.54 -15.12 14.81
CA ALA A 127 -5.21 -15.94 13.82
C ALA A 127 -6.74 -15.90 14.01
N GLY A 128 -7.50 -16.23 12.95
CA GLY A 128 -8.95 -16.27 13.00
C GLY A 128 -9.52 -17.15 14.12
N ALA A 129 -8.86 -18.27 14.45
CA ALA A 129 -9.24 -19.13 15.56
C ALA A 129 -9.16 -18.42 16.93
N MET A 130 -8.22 -17.48 17.09
CA MET A 130 -8.12 -16.69 18.33
C MET A 130 -9.28 -15.70 18.42
N ILE A 131 -9.65 -15.06 17.31
CA ILE A 131 -10.80 -14.16 17.25
C ILE A 131 -12.09 -14.90 17.57
N THR A 132 -12.29 -16.09 16.98
CA THR A 132 -13.45 -16.94 17.23
C THR A 132 -13.53 -17.39 18.71
N ALA A 133 -12.37 -17.52 19.38
CA ALA A 133 -12.28 -17.81 20.82
C ALA A 133 -12.43 -16.55 21.71
N GLY A 134 -12.83 -15.40 21.15
CA GLY A 134 -13.03 -14.14 21.89
C GLY A 134 -11.73 -13.37 22.21
N ARG A 135 -10.56 -13.78 21.67
CA ARG A 135 -9.30 -13.06 21.85
C ARG A 135 -9.11 -12.08 20.71
N VAL A 136 -9.13 -10.80 21.01
CA VAL A 136 -8.93 -9.72 20.03
C VAL A 136 -7.52 -9.12 20.16
N PRO A 137 -6.93 -8.63 19.07
CA PRO A 137 -5.64 -7.97 19.12
C PRO A 137 -5.70 -6.67 19.92
N PRO A 138 -4.55 -6.21 20.47
CA PRO A 138 -4.42 -4.87 21.04
C PRO A 138 -4.96 -3.79 20.11
N LEU A 139 -5.19 -2.59 20.64
CA LEU A 139 -5.60 -1.46 19.82
C LEU A 139 -4.57 -1.22 18.70
N MET A 140 -5.07 -0.94 17.52
CA MET A 140 -4.23 -0.55 16.37
C MET A 140 -3.64 0.83 16.63
N PRO A 141 -2.32 1.00 16.65
CA PRO A 141 -1.73 2.32 16.80
C PRO A 141 -2.23 3.25 15.68
N LYS A 142 -2.63 4.46 16.02
CA LYS A 142 -2.97 5.45 14.99
C LYS A 142 -1.75 5.72 14.12
N TYR A 143 -1.90 5.55 12.82
CA TYR A 143 -0.85 5.87 11.88
C TYR A 143 -0.55 7.37 11.92
N GLU A 144 0.69 7.71 12.25
CA GLU A 144 1.20 9.07 12.19
C GLU A 144 2.07 9.16 10.93
N ARG A 145 1.57 9.94 9.96
CA ARG A 145 2.34 10.23 8.75
C ARG A 145 3.63 10.95 9.16
N SER A 146 4.78 10.48 8.68
CA SER A 146 6.03 11.22 8.89
C SER A 146 5.88 12.63 8.29
N LYS A 147 6.59 13.62 8.83
CA LYS A 147 6.53 15.00 8.29
C LYS A 147 6.88 15.04 6.80
N ILE A 148 7.68 14.08 6.32
CA ILE A 148 8.07 13.96 4.91
C ILE A 148 6.89 13.47 4.06
N ASP A 149 6.07 12.54 4.58
CA ASP A 149 4.89 12.02 3.88
C ASP A 149 3.72 13.01 3.86
N MET A 150 3.80 14.11 4.61
CA MET A 150 2.77 15.16 4.66
C MET A 150 2.99 16.29 3.64
N ILE A 151 4.10 16.27 2.91
CA ILE A 151 4.39 17.29 1.89
C ILE A 151 3.55 16.98 0.66
N THR A 152 2.54 17.78 0.41
CA THR A 152 1.70 17.71 -0.79
C THR A 152 2.39 18.35 -2.01
N LYS A 153 1.82 18.15 -3.20
CA LYS A 153 2.30 18.86 -4.40
C LYS A 153 2.16 20.39 -4.24
N GLU A 154 1.11 20.82 -3.58
CA GLU A 154 0.82 22.21 -3.26
C GLU A 154 1.85 22.77 -2.28
N ASP A 155 2.25 21.99 -1.26
CA ASP A 155 3.30 22.38 -0.32
C ASP A 155 4.63 22.56 -1.05
N ILE A 156 4.99 21.63 -1.96
CA ILE A 156 6.22 21.73 -2.76
C ILE A 156 6.16 22.95 -3.69
N ALA A 157 5.01 23.21 -4.31
CA ALA A 157 4.83 24.34 -5.22
C ALA A 157 4.89 25.70 -4.51
N SER A 158 4.55 25.74 -3.21
CA SER A 158 4.59 26.95 -2.36
C SER A 158 5.91 27.14 -1.61
N MET A 159 6.83 26.18 -1.65
CA MET A 159 8.14 26.29 -1.00
C MET A 159 9.00 27.36 -1.67
N ASP A 160 9.68 28.16 -0.85
CA ASP A 160 10.74 29.03 -1.34
C ASP A 160 11.94 28.22 -1.87
N GLU A 161 12.80 28.88 -2.63
CA GLU A 161 13.95 28.23 -3.27
C GLU A 161 14.93 27.61 -2.26
N GLU A 162 15.15 28.25 -1.11
CA GLU A 162 16.06 27.76 -0.07
C GLU A 162 15.55 26.48 0.56
N THR A 163 14.26 26.44 0.92
CA THR A 163 13.59 25.25 1.47
C THR A 163 13.58 24.10 0.47
N THR A 164 13.32 24.38 -0.80
CA THR A 164 13.33 23.38 -1.88
C THR A 164 14.71 22.77 -2.05
N LEU A 165 15.77 23.58 -2.07
CA LEU A 165 17.16 23.12 -2.17
C LEU A 165 17.58 22.29 -0.95
N ALA A 166 17.18 22.70 0.27
CA ALA A 166 17.43 21.95 1.48
C ALA A 166 16.76 20.58 1.49
N LEU A 167 15.52 20.50 1.02
CA LEU A 167 14.77 19.24 0.86
C LEU A 167 15.44 18.33 -0.17
N MET A 168 15.80 18.86 -1.34
CA MET A 168 16.51 18.11 -2.38
C MET A 168 17.84 17.56 -1.88
N SER A 169 18.61 18.35 -1.11
CA SER A 169 19.87 17.91 -0.50
C SER A 169 19.65 16.74 0.48
N LYS A 170 18.60 16.80 1.32
CA LYS A 170 18.25 15.70 2.23
C LYS A 170 17.85 14.43 1.47
N ILE A 171 17.05 14.55 0.42
CA ILE A 171 16.66 13.43 -0.45
C ILE A 171 17.89 12.80 -1.10
N GLN A 172 18.79 13.59 -1.65
CA GLN A 172 20.06 13.13 -2.22
C GLN A 172 20.90 12.35 -1.22
N ASN A 173 21.03 12.88 0.01
CA ASN A 173 21.77 12.20 1.09
C ASN A 173 21.16 10.85 1.49
N VAL A 174 19.82 10.75 1.53
CA VAL A 174 19.12 9.49 1.83
C VAL A 174 19.31 8.48 0.70
N LEU A 175 19.13 8.92 -0.55
CA LEU A 175 19.30 8.07 -1.73
C LEU A 175 20.77 7.62 -1.90
N GLY A 176 21.74 8.49 -1.59
CA GLY A 176 23.16 8.15 -1.60
C GLY A 176 23.51 7.07 -0.58
N LYS A 177 22.91 7.10 0.62
CA LYS A 177 23.09 6.07 1.66
C LYS A 177 22.47 4.71 1.30
N GLN A 178 21.40 4.68 0.49
CA GLN A 178 20.73 3.45 0.06
C GLN A 178 21.42 2.75 -1.12
N ARG A 179 22.37 3.40 -1.79
CA ARG A 179 23.02 2.91 -3.01
C ARG A 179 24.25 2.01 -2.80
N ASN A 180 24.47 1.48 -1.62
CA ASN A 180 25.58 0.55 -1.39
C ASN A 180 25.31 -0.83 -1.99
N GLY A 181 25.28 -1.00 -3.32
CA GLY A 181 25.36 -2.35 -3.82
C GLY A 181 25.02 -2.66 -5.27
N GLY A 182 24.27 -1.86 -6.02
CA GLY A 182 23.77 -2.31 -7.32
C GLY A 182 24.31 -1.58 -8.56
N LEU A 183 24.59 -0.31 -8.43
CA LEU A 183 24.92 0.58 -9.57
C LEU A 183 26.35 1.10 -9.57
N ALA A 184 27.20 0.66 -8.64
CA ALA A 184 28.58 1.15 -8.55
C ALA A 184 29.40 0.78 -9.79
N LYS A 185 29.17 -0.43 -10.33
CA LYS A 185 29.89 -0.94 -11.51
C LYS A 185 29.46 -0.19 -12.77
N GLU A 186 28.18 -0.04 -12.99
CA GLU A 186 27.61 0.70 -14.11
C GLU A 186 28.01 2.18 -14.07
N PHE A 187 28.13 2.76 -12.86
CA PHE A 187 28.59 4.13 -12.67
C PHE A 187 30.08 4.29 -13.01
N GLU A 188 30.93 3.35 -12.59
CA GLU A 188 32.34 3.31 -12.97
C GLU A 188 32.52 3.15 -14.50
N GLU A 189 31.70 2.33 -15.13
CA GLU A 189 31.66 2.18 -16.59
C GLU A 189 31.27 3.51 -17.26
N ALA A 190 30.26 4.21 -16.74
CA ALA A 190 29.84 5.51 -17.27
C ALA A 190 30.94 6.58 -17.17
N ILE A 191 31.76 6.57 -16.09
CA ILE A 191 32.96 7.43 -15.98
C ILE A 191 33.98 7.08 -17.05
N LYS A 192 34.29 5.80 -17.26
CA LYS A 192 35.25 5.33 -18.26
C LYS A 192 34.79 5.69 -19.69
N MET A 193 33.49 5.72 -19.92
CA MET A 193 32.89 6.11 -21.23
C MET A 193 32.78 7.64 -21.40
N GLY A 194 33.18 8.43 -20.41
CA GLY A 194 33.09 9.90 -20.48
C GLY A 194 31.67 10.45 -20.40
N ILE A 195 30.70 9.62 -19.97
CA ILE A 195 29.30 10.03 -19.82
C ILE A 195 29.12 10.94 -18.60
N THR A 196 29.93 10.76 -17.58
CA THR A 196 29.99 11.58 -16.35
C THR A 196 31.42 11.70 -15.86
N ASP A 197 31.74 12.81 -15.19
CA ASP A 197 33.05 13.01 -14.55
C ASP A 197 33.17 12.34 -13.18
N GLY A 198 32.09 11.79 -12.67
CA GLY A 198 32.04 11.15 -11.36
C GLY A 198 32.02 12.10 -10.16
N SER A 199 32.04 13.42 -10.37
CA SER A 199 32.20 14.42 -9.30
C SER A 199 31.02 14.47 -8.32
N LYS A 200 29.83 14.07 -8.75
CA LYS A 200 28.58 14.07 -7.93
C LYS A 200 27.71 12.86 -8.26
N PRO A 201 28.13 11.65 -7.88
CA PRO A 201 27.45 10.42 -8.24
C PRO A 201 26.01 10.34 -7.68
N GLU A 202 25.74 10.98 -6.56
CA GLU A 202 24.46 11.03 -5.89
C GLU A 202 23.55 12.19 -6.35
N ALA A 203 24.00 13.06 -7.24
CA ALA A 203 23.22 14.19 -7.70
C ALA A 203 22.05 13.73 -8.58
N LEU A 204 20.87 14.30 -8.33
CA LEU A 204 19.70 14.07 -9.18
C LEU A 204 19.92 14.65 -10.57
N CYS A 205 19.80 13.80 -11.58
CA CYS A 205 19.91 14.21 -12.98
C CYS A 205 18.61 14.85 -13.45
N THR A 206 18.67 16.08 -13.96
CA THR A 206 17.53 16.72 -14.62
C THR A 206 17.20 16.00 -15.94
N ARG A 207 15.95 16.12 -16.43
CA ARG A 207 15.59 15.56 -17.75
C ARG A 207 16.49 16.09 -18.88
N LYS A 208 16.92 17.35 -18.78
CA LYS A 208 17.84 17.97 -19.74
C LYS A 208 19.22 17.32 -19.67
N GLN A 209 19.75 17.11 -18.47
CA GLN A 209 21.04 16.42 -18.26
C GLN A 209 20.98 14.97 -18.75
N ALA A 210 19.90 14.23 -18.41
CA ALA A 210 19.70 12.86 -18.89
C ALA A 210 19.65 12.80 -20.42
N ALA A 211 18.93 13.71 -21.07
CA ALA A 211 18.84 13.79 -22.52
C ALA A 211 20.19 14.07 -23.18
N VAL A 212 21.01 14.95 -22.59
CA VAL A 212 22.38 15.23 -23.08
C VAL A 212 23.26 14.01 -22.91
N MET A 213 23.21 13.33 -21.78
CA MET A 213 23.99 12.11 -21.52
C MET A 213 23.64 10.99 -22.49
N ILE A 214 22.35 10.77 -22.74
CA ILE A 214 21.88 9.77 -23.71
C ILE A 214 22.36 10.15 -25.14
N LYS A 215 22.24 11.42 -25.51
CA LYS A 215 22.70 11.88 -26.82
C LYS A 215 24.20 11.65 -27.05
N ARG A 216 25.03 11.93 -26.03
CA ARG A 216 26.48 11.68 -26.07
C ARG A 216 26.79 10.19 -26.17
N ALA A 217 26.12 9.37 -25.34
CA ALA A 217 26.30 7.92 -25.36
C ALA A 217 25.95 7.28 -26.73
N VAL A 218 24.89 7.79 -27.40
CA VAL A 218 24.47 7.30 -28.72
C VAL A 218 25.41 7.77 -29.83
N LYS A 219 26.05 8.94 -29.68
CA LYS A 219 26.97 9.47 -30.68
C LYS A 219 28.43 9.05 -30.52
N GLY A 220 28.78 8.45 -29.39
CA GLY A 220 30.17 8.10 -29.06
C GLY A 220 31.06 9.34 -28.78
N GLU A 221 30.45 10.43 -28.33
CA GLU A 221 31.11 11.70 -27.95
C GLU A 221 31.40 11.74 -26.46
#